data_cdb73594b15d936b5f63c0228d7da0bd
#
_entry.id   cdb73594b15d936b5f63c0228d7da0bd
#
_cell.length_a   1.000
_cell.length_b   1.000
_cell.length_c   1.000
_cell.angle_alpha   90.00
_cell.angle_beta   90.00
_cell.angle_gamma   90.00
#
_symmetry.space_group_name_H-M   'P 1'
#
loop_
_entity.id
_entity.type
_entity.pdbx_description
1 polymer ?
#
loop_
_entity_poly.entity_id
_entity_poly.type
_entity_poly.pdbx_seq_one_letter_code
_entity_poly.pdbx_strand_id
1 'polypeptide(L)'
;CIRDRLITWRELGYHTCIKRANYDQYQSLPDWAIKTLDDHANDEREYIYDLSEFTNANTHDEIWNAAQNQLKTEGRIHNYLRMLWGKKILEWTPNPQIALSYLIDLNDRFALDGRDPNSYSGVFWILGRYDRAWGPERPIYGKIRYMTSKSTATKFNLKPYLEKWSVGSTV
;
A
#
# COMPACT_ATOMS: atom_id res chain seq x y z
N CYS A 1 17.86 3.09 11.78
CA CYS A 1 16.60 2.94 11.05
C CYS A 1 15.61 4.08 11.28
N ILE A 2 15.42 4.65 12.49
CA ILE A 2 14.57 5.85 12.69
C ILE A 2 15.20 7.04 11.95
N ARG A 3 16.50 7.28 12.14
CA ARG A 3 17.24 8.32 11.43
C ARG A 3 17.13 8.20 9.91
N ASP A 4 17.27 6.99 9.37
CA ASP A 4 17.16 6.77 7.92
C ASP A 4 15.77 7.12 7.39
N ARG A 5 14.70 6.84 8.15
CA ARG A 5 13.33 7.20 7.78
C ARG A 5 13.06 8.70 7.89
N LEU A 6 13.54 9.34 8.95
CA LEU A 6 13.32 10.77 9.18
C LEU A 6 14.19 11.67 8.29
N ILE A 7 15.35 11.20 7.85
CA ILE A 7 16.28 11.99 7.05
C ILE A 7 16.33 11.44 5.63
N THR A 8 16.95 10.28 5.41
CA THR A 8 17.27 9.78 4.07
C THR A 8 16.02 9.58 3.20
N TRP A 9 15.03 8.82 3.68
CA TRP A 9 13.85 8.51 2.87
C TRP A 9 12.94 9.71 2.69
N ARG A 10 12.86 10.57 3.70
CA ARG A 10 12.11 11.82 3.61
C ARG A 10 12.73 12.75 2.56
N GLU A 11 14.03 12.97 2.64
CA GLU A 11 14.75 13.83 1.67
C GLU A 11 14.67 13.29 0.24
N LEU A 12 14.75 11.97 0.06
CA LEU A 12 14.52 11.34 -1.25
C LEU A 12 13.10 11.59 -1.78
N GLY A 13 12.10 11.57 -0.90
CA GLY A 13 10.71 11.92 -1.25
C GLY A 13 10.60 13.36 -1.75
N TYR A 14 11.09 14.31 -0.98
CA TYR A 14 11.12 15.73 -1.36
C TYR A 14 11.88 15.95 -2.67
N HIS A 15 13.09 15.38 -2.78
CA HIS A 15 13.89 15.47 -4.01
C HIS A 15 13.14 14.94 -5.23
N THR A 16 12.46 13.78 -5.08
CA THR A 16 11.69 13.18 -6.19
C THR A 16 10.55 14.09 -6.62
N CYS A 17 9.76 14.61 -5.68
CA CYS A 17 8.64 15.49 -5.98
C CYS A 17 9.07 16.83 -6.59
N ILE A 18 10.22 17.38 -6.17
CA ILE A 18 10.73 18.63 -6.73
C ILE A 18 11.33 18.43 -8.13
N LYS A 19 12.01 17.31 -8.37
CA LYS A 19 12.77 17.09 -9.61
C LYS A 19 11.99 16.40 -10.72
N ARG A 20 10.87 15.74 -10.40
CA ARG A 20 10.06 15.01 -11.37
C ARG A 20 8.63 15.54 -11.41
N ALA A 21 8.24 16.15 -12.53
CA ALA A 21 6.86 16.61 -12.73
C ALA A 21 5.83 15.47 -12.72
N ASN A 22 6.27 14.24 -13.00
CA ASN A 22 5.44 13.03 -13.04
C ASN A 22 5.61 12.13 -11.80
N TYR A 23 6.00 12.70 -10.66
CA TYR A 23 6.32 11.93 -9.44
C TYR A 23 5.17 11.05 -8.94
N ASP A 24 3.94 11.43 -9.25
CA ASP A 24 2.68 10.77 -8.88
C ASP A 24 2.11 9.83 -9.96
N GLN A 25 2.82 9.67 -11.09
CA GLN A 25 2.38 8.86 -12.22
C GLN A 25 3.05 7.48 -12.22
N TYR A 26 2.34 6.50 -12.76
CA TYR A 26 2.81 5.12 -12.89
C TYR A 26 4.16 5.02 -13.61
N GLN A 27 4.36 5.83 -14.66
CA GLN A 27 5.59 5.89 -15.45
C GLN A 27 6.82 6.39 -14.69
N SER A 28 6.64 6.90 -13.48
CA SER A 28 7.76 7.32 -12.61
C SER A 28 8.35 6.17 -11.78
N LEU A 29 7.75 4.99 -11.83
CA LEU A 29 8.31 3.76 -11.25
C LEU A 29 9.61 3.35 -11.98
N PRO A 30 10.48 2.58 -11.35
CA PRO A 30 11.63 1.99 -12.04
C PRO A 30 11.20 1.04 -13.16
N ASP A 31 11.97 0.99 -14.26
CA ASP A 31 11.65 0.17 -15.44
C ASP A 31 11.40 -1.30 -15.11
N TRP A 32 12.17 -1.88 -14.19
CA TRP A 32 11.98 -3.26 -13.75
C TRP A 32 10.64 -3.48 -13.06
N ALA A 33 10.15 -2.46 -12.32
CA ALA A 33 8.87 -2.55 -11.62
C ALA A 33 7.70 -2.38 -12.59
N ILE A 34 7.79 -1.43 -13.53
CA ILE A 34 6.80 -1.26 -14.60
C ILE A 34 6.70 -2.57 -15.39
N LYS A 35 7.85 -3.07 -15.89
CA LYS A 35 7.87 -4.31 -16.68
C LYS A 35 7.21 -5.46 -15.97
N THR A 36 7.58 -5.75 -14.72
CA THR A 36 7.03 -6.89 -13.99
C THR A 36 5.54 -6.72 -13.66
N LEU A 37 5.08 -5.49 -13.37
CA LEU A 37 3.67 -5.21 -13.12
C LEU A 37 2.82 -5.30 -14.40
N ASP A 38 3.35 -4.85 -15.53
CA ASP A 38 2.67 -4.94 -16.82
C ASP A 38 2.61 -6.39 -17.34
N ASP A 39 3.68 -7.16 -17.16
CA ASP A 39 3.73 -8.59 -17.50
C ASP A 39 2.66 -9.40 -16.70
N HIS A 40 2.31 -8.95 -15.49
CA HIS A 40 1.32 -9.57 -14.60
C HIS A 40 -0.01 -8.80 -14.49
N ALA A 41 -0.24 -7.80 -15.33
CA ALA A 41 -1.43 -6.95 -15.25
C ALA A 41 -2.75 -7.72 -15.49
N ASN A 42 -2.70 -8.74 -16.33
CA ASN A 42 -3.85 -9.57 -16.72
C ASN A 42 -3.95 -10.89 -15.94
N ASP A 43 -3.13 -11.08 -14.91
CA ASP A 43 -3.23 -12.27 -14.07
C ASP A 43 -4.60 -12.34 -13.39
N GLU A 44 -5.13 -13.55 -13.24
CA GLU A 44 -6.41 -13.79 -12.58
C GLU A 44 -6.35 -13.35 -11.10
N ARG A 45 -7.42 -12.68 -10.66
CA ARG A 45 -7.58 -12.21 -9.27
C ARG A 45 -8.77 -12.91 -8.63
N GLU A 46 -8.55 -13.50 -7.49
CA GLU A 46 -9.60 -14.18 -6.71
C GLU A 46 -10.68 -13.21 -6.23
N TYR A 47 -10.26 -11.98 -5.88
CA TYR A 47 -11.15 -10.91 -5.43
C TYR A 47 -10.83 -9.61 -6.16
N ILE A 48 -11.87 -8.84 -6.49
CA ILE A 48 -11.75 -7.48 -7.03
C ILE A 48 -12.72 -6.60 -6.25
N TYR A 49 -12.23 -5.49 -5.73
CA TYR A 49 -13.01 -4.50 -5.01
C TYR A 49 -12.93 -3.13 -5.68
N ASP A 50 -14.01 -2.38 -5.59
CA ASP A 50 -14.05 -0.99 -6.03
C ASP A 50 -13.53 -0.03 -4.94
N LEU A 51 -13.38 1.25 -5.30
CA LEU A 51 -12.90 2.28 -4.37
C LEU A 51 -13.84 2.49 -3.19
N SER A 52 -15.15 2.30 -3.37
CA SER A 52 -16.16 2.44 -2.32
C SER A 52 -16.03 1.32 -1.29
N GLU A 53 -15.83 0.10 -1.72
CA GLU A 53 -15.61 -1.06 -0.86
C GLU A 53 -14.33 -0.91 -0.03
N PHE A 54 -13.23 -0.48 -0.66
CA PHE A 54 -12.00 -0.15 0.06
C PHE A 54 -12.21 1.02 1.05
N THR A 55 -12.87 2.08 0.62
CA THR A 55 -13.15 3.24 1.48
C THR A 55 -13.95 2.84 2.73
N ASN A 56 -14.89 1.92 2.59
CA ASN A 56 -15.78 1.48 3.66
C ASN A 56 -15.21 0.31 4.48
N ALA A 57 -13.99 -0.14 4.18
CA ALA A 57 -13.38 -1.32 4.83
C ALA A 57 -14.26 -2.57 4.70
N ASN A 58 -14.83 -2.79 3.52
CA ASN A 58 -15.76 -3.88 3.22
C ASN A 58 -15.10 -4.93 2.32
N THR A 59 -13.98 -5.49 2.76
CA THR A 59 -13.31 -6.61 2.09
C THR A 59 -13.47 -7.90 2.89
N HIS A 60 -13.05 -9.04 2.32
CA HIS A 60 -13.05 -10.32 3.02
C HIS A 60 -11.95 -10.44 4.10
N ASP A 61 -10.97 -9.51 4.14
CA ASP A 61 -9.80 -9.59 5.02
C ASP A 61 -9.96 -8.69 6.24
N GLU A 62 -10.21 -9.29 7.39
CA GLU A 62 -10.42 -8.58 8.67
C GLU A 62 -9.22 -7.70 9.08
N ILE A 63 -7.97 -8.14 8.79
CA ILE A 63 -6.76 -7.37 9.14
C ILE A 63 -6.67 -6.13 8.27
N TRP A 64 -6.99 -6.25 7.00
CA TRP A 64 -7.03 -5.14 6.07
C TRP A 64 -8.13 -4.13 6.47
N ASN A 65 -9.32 -4.63 6.76
CA ASN A 65 -10.47 -3.81 7.16
C ASN A 65 -10.16 -3.05 8.47
N ALA A 66 -9.57 -3.71 9.46
CA ALA A 66 -9.12 -3.07 10.69
C ALA A 66 -8.07 -1.97 10.43
N ALA A 67 -7.12 -2.20 9.52
CA ALA A 67 -6.12 -1.20 9.14
C ALA A 67 -6.76 0.02 8.45
N GLN A 68 -7.73 -0.20 7.57
CA GLN A 68 -8.47 0.88 6.91
C GLN A 68 -9.33 1.66 7.92
N ASN A 69 -9.99 1.01 8.85
CA ASN A 69 -10.77 1.67 9.92
C ASN A 69 -9.87 2.52 10.81
N GLN A 70 -8.71 2.01 11.21
CA GLN A 70 -7.73 2.80 11.96
C GLN A 70 -7.26 4.00 11.15
N LEU A 71 -6.94 3.82 9.87
CA LEU A 71 -6.50 4.92 9.01
C LEU A 71 -7.58 6.02 8.91
N LYS A 72 -8.85 5.64 8.74
CA LYS A 72 -9.98 6.58 8.70
C LYS A 72 -10.17 7.34 10.01
N THR A 73 -9.95 6.70 11.13
CA THR A 73 -10.24 7.25 12.47
C THR A 73 -9.06 8.02 13.05
N GLU A 74 -7.86 7.46 12.98
CA GLU A 74 -6.65 8.06 13.58
C GLU A 74 -5.76 8.79 12.56
N GLY A 75 -6.02 8.64 11.25
CA GLY A 75 -5.18 9.20 10.19
C GLY A 75 -3.82 8.52 10.04
N ARG A 76 -3.58 7.42 10.75
CA ARG A 76 -2.30 6.70 10.75
C ARG A 76 -2.49 5.22 11.01
N ILE A 77 -1.60 4.42 10.47
CA ILE A 77 -1.48 2.98 10.77
C ILE A 77 -0.01 2.62 10.93
N HIS A 78 0.25 1.52 11.64
CA HIS A 78 1.62 1.02 11.80
C HIS A 78 2.24 0.73 10.43
N ASN A 79 3.50 1.13 10.24
CA ASN A 79 4.18 1.04 8.93
C ASN A 79 4.13 -0.36 8.28
N TYR A 80 4.25 -1.42 9.06
CA TYR A 80 4.15 -2.78 8.52
C TYR A 80 2.75 -3.09 7.99
N LEU A 81 1.71 -2.67 8.72
CA LEU A 81 0.32 -2.80 8.26
C LEU A 81 0.03 -1.89 7.05
N ARG A 82 0.64 -0.70 6.98
CA ARG A 82 0.52 0.19 5.81
C ARG A 82 1.08 -0.47 4.55
N MET A 83 2.21 -1.20 4.68
CA MET A 83 2.75 -1.97 3.56
C MET A 83 1.81 -3.12 3.14
N LEU A 84 1.29 -3.89 4.10
CA LEU A 84 0.31 -4.94 3.82
C LEU A 84 -0.95 -4.36 3.16
N TRP A 85 -1.49 -3.28 3.73
CA TRP A 85 -2.66 -2.56 3.23
C TRP A 85 -2.52 -2.20 1.75
N GLY A 86 -1.40 -1.60 1.38
CA GLY A 86 -1.16 -1.23 -0.02
C GLY A 86 -0.90 -2.44 -0.93
N LYS A 87 -0.22 -3.48 -0.45
CA LYS A 87 -0.02 -4.71 -1.22
C LYS A 87 -1.33 -5.41 -1.54
N LYS A 88 -2.30 -5.37 -0.62
CA LYS A 88 -3.62 -5.95 -0.83
C LYS A 88 -4.47 -5.11 -1.81
N ILE A 89 -4.32 -3.80 -1.84
CA ILE A 89 -4.94 -2.97 -2.88
C ILE A 89 -4.40 -3.36 -4.27
N LEU A 90 -3.09 -3.58 -4.41
CA LEU A 90 -2.52 -4.08 -5.68
C LEU A 90 -3.10 -5.46 -6.06
N GLU A 91 -3.26 -6.35 -5.09
CA GLU A 91 -3.78 -7.70 -5.32
C GLU A 91 -5.25 -7.70 -5.75
N TRP A 92 -6.06 -6.80 -5.19
CA TRP A 92 -7.51 -6.81 -5.32
C TRP A 92 -8.09 -5.73 -6.24
N THR A 93 -7.28 -5.14 -7.07
CA THR A 93 -7.71 -4.20 -8.12
C THR A 93 -7.49 -4.78 -9.52
N PRO A 94 -8.25 -4.36 -10.54
CA PRO A 94 -8.17 -4.93 -11.87
C PRO A 94 -6.79 -4.87 -12.53
N ASN A 95 -6.01 -3.82 -12.24
CA ASN A 95 -4.67 -3.61 -12.80
C ASN A 95 -3.81 -2.69 -11.90
N PRO A 96 -2.49 -2.62 -12.12
CA PRO A 96 -1.60 -1.82 -11.29
C PRO A 96 -1.84 -0.31 -11.35
N GLN A 97 -2.35 0.22 -12.47
CA GLN A 97 -2.64 1.64 -12.65
C GLN A 97 -3.83 2.06 -11.79
N ILE A 98 -4.89 1.24 -11.77
CA ILE A 98 -6.05 1.44 -10.87
C ILE A 98 -5.60 1.29 -9.42
N ALA A 99 -4.75 0.30 -9.12
CA ALA A 99 -4.18 0.14 -7.78
C ALA A 99 -3.48 1.42 -7.31
N LEU A 100 -2.64 2.01 -8.16
CA LEU A 100 -1.95 3.26 -7.83
C LEU A 100 -2.93 4.41 -7.58
N SER A 101 -3.95 4.57 -8.41
CA SER A 101 -4.95 5.63 -8.22
C SER A 101 -5.71 5.47 -6.89
N TYR A 102 -6.09 4.25 -6.52
CA TYR A 102 -6.76 3.96 -5.26
C TYR A 102 -5.83 4.18 -4.04
N LEU A 103 -4.57 3.78 -4.17
CA LEU A 103 -3.55 4.01 -3.14
C LEU A 103 -3.36 5.50 -2.84
N ILE A 104 -3.25 6.33 -3.89
CA ILE A 104 -3.11 7.78 -3.75
C ILE A 104 -4.39 8.36 -3.13
N ASP A 105 -5.55 8.05 -3.69
CA ASP A 105 -6.83 8.60 -3.24
C ASP A 105 -7.10 8.28 -1.76
N LEU A 106 -7.01 7.01 -1.35
CA LEU A 106 -7.26 6.59 0.02
C LEU A 106 -6.23 7.18 1.00
N ASN A 107 -4.96 7.23 0.58
CA ASN A 107 -3.91 7.81 1.41
C ASN A 107 -4.10 9.33 1.59
N ASP A 108 -4.40 10.05 0.52
CA ASP A 108 -4.55 11.51 0.56
C ASP A 108 -5.80 11.97 1.29
N ARG A 109 -6.85 11.15 1.29
CA ARG A 109 -8.08 11.43 2.04
C ARG A 109 -7.98 11.13 3.52
N PHE A 110 -7.31 10.05 3.90
CA PHE A 110 -7.39 9.53 5.26
C PHE A 110 -6.11 9.66 6.07
N ALA A 111 -4.93 9.69 5.44
CA ALA A 111 -3.69 9.79 6.20
C ALA A 111 -3.38 11.25 6.58
N LEU A 112 -2.94 11.47 7.83
CA LEU A 112 -2.48 12.79 8.31
C LEU A 112 -1.31 13.32 7.47
N ASP A 113 -0.44 12.42 6.99
CA ASP A 113 0.68 12.73 6.09
C ASP A 113 0.29 12.61 4.60
N GLY A 114 -0.99 12.49 4.28
CA GLY A 114 -1.49 12.50 2.90
C GLY A 114 -1.03 13.75 2.16
N ARG A 115 -0.68 13.62 0.88
CA ARG A 115 -0.15 14.70 0.03
C ARG A 115 1.24 15.23 0.42
N ASP A 116 1.87 14.70 1.47
CA ASP A 116 3.28 14.98 1.77
C ASP A 116 4.20 14.21 0.80
N PRO A 117 5.33 14.77 0.35
CA PRO A 117 6.29 14.08 -0.51
C PRO A 117 6.76 12.72 0.03
N ASN A 118 6.90 12.59 1.34
CA ASN A 118 7.24 11.32 1.97
C ASN A 118 6.11 10.28 1.86
N SER A 119 4.86 10.72 1.83
CA SER A 119 3.69 9.87 1.62
C SER A 119 3.71 9.23 0.23
N TYR A 120 4.01 10.02 -0.82
CA TYR A 120 4.21 9.48 -2.17
C TYR A 120 5.37 8.48 -2.23
N SER A 121 6.45 8.71 -1.49
CA SER A 121 7.52 7.70 -1.36
C SER A 121 6.99 6.37 -0.83
N GLY A 122 6.14 6.41 0.19
CA GLY A 122 5.51 5.22 0.78
C GLY A 122 4.55 4.50 -0.17
N VAL A 123 3.67 5.24 -0.86
CA VAL A 123 2.73 4.72 -1.85
C VAL A 123 3.49 4.05 -3.00
N PHE A 124 4.48 4.72 -3.56
CA PHE A 124 5.25 4.17 -4.68
C PHE A 124 6.20 3.05 -4.27
N TRP A 125 6.62 2.98 -3.00
CA TRP A 125 7.37 1.83 -2.49
C TRP A 125 6.57 0.54 -2.56
N ILE A 126 5.25 0.61 -2.37
CA ILE A 126 4.36 -0.53 -2.53
C ILE A 126 4.51 -1.15 -3.92
N LEU A 127 4.68 -0.32 -4.96
CA LEU A 127 4.82 -0.73 -6.34
C LEU A 127 6.29 -0.88 -6.80
N GLY A 128 7.26 -0.80 -5.88
CA GLY A 128 8.66 -1.11 -6.16
C GLY A 128 9.64 0.06 -6.23
N ARG A 129 9.19 1.34 -6.13
CA ARG A 129 10.14 2.48 -6.03
C ARG A 129 10.98 2.31 -4.76
N TYR A 130 12.29 2.49 -4.89
CA TYR A 130 13.29 2.31 -3.83
C TYR A 130 13.45 0.87 -3.30
N ASP A 131 12.77 -0.10 -3.90
CA ASP A 131 12.93 -1.52 -3.57
C ASP A 131 13.75 -2.24 -4.66
N ARG A 132 14.06 -3.48 -4.42
CA ARG A 132 14.70 -4.37 -5.38
C ARG A 132 13.70 -5.39 -5.92
N ALA A 133 14.04 -6.04 -7.02
CA ALA A 133 13.30 -7.20 -7.49
C ALA A 133 13.43 -8.37 -6.49
N TRP A 134 12.31 -9.02 -6.20
CA TRP A 134 12.19 -10.18 -5.31
C TRP A 134 11.83 -11.43 -6.12
N GLY A 135 12.49 -12.53 -5.85
CA GLY A 135 12.15 -13.84 -6.39
C GLY A 135 11.59 -14.77 -5.31
N PRO A 136 10.90 -15.83 -5.71
CA PRO A 136 10.41 -16.12 -7.06
C PRO A 136 9.27 -15.19 -7.48
N GLU A 137 9.03 -15.05 -8.79
CA GLU A 137 7.87 -14.34 -9.35
C GLU A 137 6.57 -14.97 -8.86
N ARG A 138 5.56 -14.13 -8.66
CA ARG A 138 4.24 -14.54 -8.18
C ARG A 138 3.15 -13.91 -9.02
N PRO A 139 2.01 -14.58 -9.22
CA PRO A 139 0.87 -13.97 -9.89
C PRO A 139 0.54 -12.59 -9.29
N ILE A 140 0.13 -11.65 -10.14
CA ILE A 140 -0.24 -10.27 -9.81
C ILE A 140 0.96 -9.40 -9.38
N TYR A 141 1.84 -9.95 -8.54
CA TYR A 141 2.99 -9.22 -7.95
C TYR A 141 4.25 -9.25 -8.83
N GLY A 142 4.40 -10.28 -9.68
CA GLY A 142 5.66 -10.51 -10.37
C GLY A 142 6.83 -10.55 -9.39
N LYS A 143 7.80 -9.65 -9.57
CA LYS A 143 8.98 -9.46 -8.70
C LYS A 143 8.77 -8.39 -7.62
N ILE A 144 7.57 -7.86 -7.47
CA ILE A 144 7.26 -6.95 -6.37
C ILE A 144 7.20 -7.74 -5.06
N ARG A 145 7.71 -7.15 -3.99
CA ARG A 145 7.72 -7.77 -2.67
C ARG A 145 6.32 -8.20 -2.25
N TYR A 146 6.14 -9.49 -2.02
CA TYR A 146 4.87 -10.09 -1.61
C TYR A 146 4.66 -10.04 -0.09
N MET A 147 3.42 -9.77 0.33
CA MET A 147 2.99 -9.80 1.74
C MET A 147 1.60 -10.40 1.86
N THR A 148 1.36 -11.19 2.94
CA THR A 148 0.05 -11.78 3.24
C THR A 148 -0.43 -11.43 4.64
N SER A 149 -1.75 -11.37 4.82
CA SER A 149 -2.38 -11.22 6.12
C SER A 149 -2.06 -12.39 7.04
N LYS A 150 -2.04 -13.60 6.52
CA LYS A 150 -1.63 -14.81 7.27
C LYS A 150 -0.22 -14.69 7.83
N SER A 151 0.76 -14.28 7.03
CA SER A 151 2.15 -14.11 7.53
C SER A 151 2.28 -12.93 8.50
N THR A 152 1.43 -11.95 8.39
CA THR A 152 1.38 -10.82 9.31
C THR A 152 0.82 -11.26 10.67
N ALA A 153 -0.26 -12.04 10.68
CA ALA A 153 -0.87 -12.59 11.89
C ALA A 153 0.08 -13.51 12.66
N THR A 154 0.97 -14.24 11.97
CA THR A 154 1.97 -15.08 12.65
C THR A 154 3.11 -14.28 13.29
N LYS A 155 3.39 -13.07 12.79
CA LYS A 155 4.48 -12.22 13.32
C LYS A 155 4.06 -11.35 14.49
N PHE A 156 2.79 -11.02 14.57
CA PHE A 156 2.26 -10.07 15.55
C PHE A 156 1.01 -10.66 16.22
N ASN A 157 0.87 -10.41 17.52
CA ASN A 157 -0.40 -10.68 18.20
C ASN A 157 -1.41 -9.58 17.77
N LEU A 158 -2.23 -9.88 16.78
CA LEU A 158 -3.21 -8.92 16.24
C LEU A 158 -4.56 -8.96 16.96
N LYS A 159 -4.79 -9.89 17.91
CA LYS A 159 -6.09 -10.01 18.60
C LYS A 159 -6.56 -8.69 19.23
N PRO A 160 -5.76 -8.00 20.07
CA PRO A 160 -6.18 -6.72 20.65
C PRO A 160 -6.40 -5.62 19.58
N TYR A 161 -5.66 -5.69 18.48
CA TYR A 161 -5.79 -4.76 17.36
C TYR A 161 -7.13 -4.96 16.64
N LEU A 162 -7.47 -6.18 16.33
CA LEU A 162 -8.74 -6.54 15.68
C LEU A 162 -9.93 -6.19 16.59
N GLU A 163 -9.87 -6.52 17.87
CA GLU A 163 -10.89 -6.15 18.86
C GLU A 163 -11.17 -4.64 18.87
N LYS A 164 -10.12 -3.82 18.72
CA LYS A 164 -10.25 -2.34 18.70
C LYS A 164 -10.80 -1.80 17.37
N TRP A 165 -10.42 -2.39 16.24
CA TRP A 165 -10.64 -1.80 14.92
C TRP A 165 -11.58 -2.58 14.00
N SER A 166 -12.13 -3.71 14.45
CA SER A 166 -13.18 -4.41 13.69
C SER A 166 -14.48 -3.60 13.62
N VAL A 167 -15.24 -3.83 12.57
CA VAL A 167 -16.56 -3.18 12.38
C VAL A 167 -17.47 -3.61 13.53
N GLY A 168 -17.90 -2.65 14.35
CA GLY A 168 -18.77 -2.90 15.51
C GLY A 168 -18.20 -2.42 16.87
N SER A 169 -16.93 -2.05 16.93
CA SER A 169 -16.36 -1.38 18.12
C SER A 169 -16.72 0.09 18.08
N THR A 170 -17.93 0.42 18.48
CA THR A 170 -18.34 1.82 18.78
C THR A 170 -17.62 2.22 20.07
N VAL A 171 -16.73 3.20 20.00
CA VAL A 171 -16.24 3.93 21.16
C VAL A 171 -17.24 4.99 21.53
#